data_4628a80437283ee2641a14789d53b11b
#
_entry.id   4628a80437283ee2641a14789d53b11b
#
_cell.length_a   1.000
_cell.length_b   1.000
_cell.length_c   1.000
_cell.angle_alpha   90.00
_cell.angle_beta   90.00
_cell.angle_gamma   90.00
#
_symmetry.space_group_name_H-M   'P 1'
#
loop_
_entity.id
_entity.type
_entity.pdbx_description
1 polymer ?
#
loop_
_entity_poly.entity_id
_entity_poly.type
_entity_poly.pdbx_seq_one_letter_code
_entity_poly.pdbx_strand_id
1 'polypeptide(L)'
;MAVIVSTSACNKEARIIVADVDGQIVYASDLEKSAGKALSEQRERLYQLQKQKLEEYVNAVLLTREAKKSGVPVETLLDREVHSKIMSTTDDEIEVFYRSNKSRLGMDLKQAREQIREFLRVKKIETQKILYLKSLRSNSRIETYLKAPPLFRAEVPTSGAPSKGSEYAPVTIVKFEDYQCPFCREVQPIFTELLSRYNHKIRLVHKDLPLEAIHPLARPTAEAARCANEQGKFWTYHDKLYASAPKLSAEDLKNYAKELGLNVGLFDRCFATGKYRAIVKKDISDGVQLGLTGTPTFFINGREISGAQPLETFVTMIDEELGQAK
;
A
#
# COMPACT_ATOMS: atom_id res chain seq x y z
N MET A 1 -14.52 -50.39 7.36
CA MET A 1 -14.74 -49.34 6.35
C MET A 1 -14.89 -48.03 7.08
N ALA A 2 -13.84 -47.24 7.17
CA ALA A 2 -13.85 -45.95 7.83
C ALA A 2 -14.05 -44.87 6.75
N VAL A 3 -15.16 -44.17 6.83
CA VAL A 3 -15.45 -43.03 5.94
C VAL A 3 -14.65 -41.83 6.43
N ILE A 4 -13.65 -41.43 5.67
CA ILE A 4 -12.90 -40.21 5.90
C ILE A 4 -13.78 -39.06 5.43
N VAL A 5 -14.36 -38.30 6.36
CA VAL A 5 -15.03 -37.02 6.08
C VAL A 5 -13.93 -35.95 6.00
N SER A 6 -13.55 -35.58 4.79
CA SER A 6 -12.68 -34.43 4.56
C SER A 6 -13.48 -33.15 4.87
N THR A 7 -13.18 -32.51 5.96
CA THR A 7 -13.73 -31.19 6.34
C THR A 7 -13.04 -30.10 5.53
N SER A 8 -13.62 -29.73 4.42
CA SER A 8 -13.27 -28.50 3.68
C SER A 8 -13.76 -27.29 4.47
N ALA A 9 -12.89 -26.67 5.26
CA ALA A 9 -13.21 -25.52 6.12
C ALA A 9 -13.32 -24.18 5.36
N CYS A 10 -13.29 -24.19 4.01
CA CYS A 10 -13.11 -22.98 3.20
C CYS A 10 -14.40 -22.36 2.64
N ASN A 11 -15.61 -22.78 3.04
CA ASN A 11 -16.81 -22.30 2.34
C ASN A 11 -18.04 -22.01 3.22
N LYS A 12 -17.89 -21.74 4.52
CA LYS A 12 -19.05 -21.42 5.37
C LYS A 12 -19.50 -19.95 5.28
N GLU A 13 -18.59 -19.01 5.09
CA GLU A 13 -18.94 -17.58 5.03
C GLU A 13 -19.67 -17.19 3.72
N ALA A 14 -19.38 -17.87 2.63
CA ALA A 14 -20.01 -17.60 1.32
C ALA A 14 -21.52 -17.87 1.23
N ARG A 15 -22.11 -18.52 2.23
CA ARG A 15 -23.53 -18.91 2.25
C ARG A 15 -24.36 -18.21 3.32
N ILE A 16 -23.81 -17.21 4.02
CA ILE A 16 -24.58 -16.43 4.99
C ILE A 16 -25.50 -15.49 4.23
N ILE A 17 -26.82 -15.70 4.36
CA ILE A 17 -27.82 -14.81 3.78
C ILE A 17 -27.90 -13.55 4.67
N VAL A 18 -27.78 -12.36 4.04
CA VAL A 18 -27.86 -11.07 4.72
C VAL A 18 -29.13 -10.29 4.35
N ALA A 19 -29.74 -10.60 3.20
CA ALA A 19 -31.05 -10.06 2.80
C ALA A 19 -31.75 -10.98 1.80
N ASP A 20 -33.08 -10.83 1.72
CA ASP A 20 -33.93 -11.37 0.64
C ASP A 20 -34.76 -10.21 0.10
N VAL A 21 -34.65 -9.94 -1.20
CA VAL A 21 -35.37 -8.88 -1.87
C VAL A 21 -36.25 -9.52 -2.94
N ASP A 22 -37.52 -9.71 -2.65
CA ASP A 22 -38.52 -10.31 -3.57
C ASP A 22 -38.07 -11.67 -4.14
N GLY A 23 -37.44 -12.51 -3.31
CA GLY A 23 -36.91 -13.83 -3.70
C GLY A 23 -35.46 -13.81 -4.23
N GLN A 24 -34.86 -12.64 -4.40
CA GLN A 24 -33.45 -12.51 -4.73
C GLN A 24 -32.62 -12.51 -3.45
N ILE A 25 -31.89 -13.58 -3.23
CA ILE A 25 -31.05 -13.75 -2.03
C ILE A 25 -29.76 -12.96 -2.20
N VAL A 26 -29.43 -12.14 -1.18
CA VAL A 26 -28.15 -11.42 -1.05
C VAL A 26 -27.32 -12.15 0.01
N TYR A 27 -26.12 -12.53 -0.35
CA TYR A 27 -25.19 -13.21 0.55
C TYR A 27 -24.16 -12.24 1.16
N ALA A 28 -23.58 -12.63 2.29
CA ALA A 28 -22.46 -11.88 2.89
C ALA A 28 -21.28 -11.67 1.91
N SER A 29 -21.05 -12.67 1.04
CA SER A 29 -20.04 -12.55 -0.03
C SER A 29 -20.33 -11.44 -1.05
N ASP A 30 -21.61 -11.13 -1.31
CA ASP A 30 -21.98 -10.06 -2.22
C ASP A 30 -21.73 -8.69 -1.56
N LEU A 31 -22.00 -8.59 -0.26
CA LEU A 31 -21.65 -7.42 0.54
C LEU A 31 -20.13 -7.21 0.61
N GLU A 32 -19.36 -8.29 0.82
CA GLU A 32 -17.89 -8.24 0.77
C GLU A 32 -17.36 -7.77 -0.58
N LYS A 33 -17.95 -8.20 -1.69
CA LYS A 33 -17.57 -7.72 -3.03
C LYS A 33 -17.88 -6.23 -3.22
N SER A 34 -19.02 -5.78 -2.71
CA SER A 34 -19.49 -4.39 -2.85
C SER A 34 -18.73 -3.41 -1.94
N ALA A 35 -18.45 -3.80 -0.71
CA ALA A 35 -17.87 -2.93 0.33
C ALA A 35 -16.52 -3.45 0.86
N GLY A 36 -15.92 -4.46 0.22
CA GLY A 36 -14.80 -5.23 0.76
C GLY A 36 -13.59 -4.38 1.13
N LYS A 37 -13.23 -3.38 0.32
CA LYS A 37 -12.14 -2.45 0.66
C LYS A 37 -12.44 -1.68 1.95
N ALA A 38 -13.61 -1.06 2.05
CA ALA A 38 -14.00 -0.28 3.23
C ALA A 38 -14.12 -1.16 4.49
N LEU A 39 -14.70 -2.35 4.36
CA LEU A 39 -14.79 -3.32 5.45
C LEU A 39 -13.41 -3.80 5.90
N SER A 40 -12.51 -4.07 4.96
CA SER A 40 -11.14 -4.49 5.26
C SER A 40 -10.36 -3.38 5.98
N GLU A 41 -10.48 -2.13 5.56
CA GLU A 41 -9.87 -0.99 6.23
C GLU A 41 -10.35 -0.86 7.69
N GLN A 42 -11.65 -1.06 7.94
CA GLN A 42 -12.18 -1.02 9.30
C GLN A 42 -11.70 -2.21 10.15
N ARG A 43 -11.63 -3.42 9.56
CA ARG A 43 -11.08 -4.61 10.24
C ARG A 43 -9.60 -4.39 10.60
N GLU A 44 -8.83 -3.80 9.68
CA GLU A 44 -7.42 -3.49 9.95
C GLU A 44 -7.27 -2.46 11.07
N ARG A 45 -8.06 -1.38 11.06
CA ARG A 45 -8.07 -0.39 12.16
C ARG A 45 -8.41 -1.03 13.50
N LEU A 46 -9.43 -1.88 13.52
CA LEU A 46 -9.81 -2.61 14.72
C LEU A 46 -8.69 -3.53 15.20
N TYR A 47 -8.06 -4.26 14.30
CA TYR A 47 -6.92 -5.12 14.61
C TYR A 47 -5.74 -4.34 15.20
N GLN A 48 -5.39 -3.21 14.61
CA GLN A 48 -4.31 -2.37 15.14
C GLN A 48 -4.63 -1.84 16.54
N LEU A 49 -5.88 -1.44 16.78
CA LEU A 49 -6.33 -1.05 18.13
C LEU A 49 -6.25 -2.22 19.12
N GLN A 50 -6.72 -3.40 18.72
CA GLN A 50 -6.64 -4.61 19.54
C GLN A 50 -5.19 -4.99 19.84
N LYS A 51 -4.31 -4.92 18.84
CA LYS A 51 -2.86 -5.17 18.99
C LYS A 51 -2.23 -4.21 19.98
N GLN A 52 -2.51 -2.92 19.85
CA GLN A 52 -2.02 -1.90 20.79
C GLN A 52 -2.50 -2.18 22.22
N LYS A 53 -3.79 -2.46 22.40
CA LYS A 53 -4.36 -2.76 23.72
C LYS A 53 -3.84 -4.07 24.33
N LEU A 54 -3.59 -5.07 23.49
CA LEU A 54 -2.92 -6.30 23.92
C LEU A 54 -1.51 -6.02 24.43
N GLU A 55 -0.73 -5.20 23.75
CA GLU A 55 0.62 -4.81 24.17
C GLU A 55 0.59 -4.06 25.50
N GLU A 56 -0.34 -3.12 25.67
CA GLU A 56 -0.54 -2.39 26.93
C GLU A 56 -0.90 -3.37 28.07
N TYR A 57 -1.81 -4.32 27.81
CA TYR A 57 -2.23 -5.31 28.80
C TYR A 57 -1.10 -6.27 29.17
N VAL A 58 -0.34 -6.79 28.20
CA VAL A 58 0.84 -7.63 28.45
C VAL A 58 1.86 -6.91 29.31
N ASN A 59 2.13 -5.63 29.05
CA ASN A 59 3.01 -4.82 29.86
C ASN A 59 2.51 -4.68 31.29
N ALA A 60 1.21 -4.47 31.50
CA ALA A 60 0.62 -4.39 32.84
C ALA A 60 0.74 -5.72 33.60
N VAL A 61 0.51 -6.86 32.91
CA VAL A 61 0.68 -8.21 33.50
C VAL A 61 2.15 -8.44 33.92
N LEU A 62 3.12 -8.05 33.09
CA LEU A 62 4.54 -8.19 33.40
C LEU A 62 4.92 -7.36 34.63
N LEU A 63 4.48 -6.10 34.70
CA LEU A 63 4.73 -5.22 35.86
C LEU A 63 4.11 -5.77 37.14
N THR A 64 2.84 -6.22 37.06
CA THR A 64 2.15 -6.80 38.23
C THR A 64 2.84 -8.06 38.74
N ARG A 65 3.29 -8.93 37.80
CA ARG A 65 4.02 -10.16 38.16
C ARG A 65 5.35 -9.84 38.82
N GLU A 66 6.08 -8.86 38.31
CA GLU A 66 7.40 -8.48 38.87
C GLU A 66 7.26 -7.77 40.22
N ALA A 67 6.24 -6.90 40.36
CA ALA A 67 5.89 -6.25 41.62
C ALA A 67 5.57 -7.29 42.72
N LYS A 68 4.74 -8.32 42.34
CA LYS A 68 4.42 -9.42 43.24
C LYS A 68 5.63 -10.22 43.67
N LYS A 69 6.57 -10.53 42.74
CA LYS A 69 7.84 -11.19 43.09
C LYS A 69 8.69 -10.39 44.05
N SER A 70 8.69 -9.07 43.89
CA SER A 70 9.46 -8.14 44.72
C SER A 70 8.75 -7.79 46.03
N GLY A 71 7.51 -8.23 46.26
CA GLY A 71 6.74 -7.94 47.45
C GLY A 71 6.34 -6.46 47.61
N VAL A 72 6.24 -5.72 46.49
CA VAL A 72 5.95 -4.27 46.48
C VAL A 72 4.80 -3.94 45.54
N PRO A 73 4.10 -2.81 45.71
CA PRO A 73 3.17 -2.28 44.72
C PRO A 73 3.88 -1.94 43.39
N VAL A 74 3.10 -1.96 42.28
CA VAL A 74 3.62 -1.61 40.94
C VAL A 74 4.20 -0.19 40.91
N GLU A 75 3.60 0.75 41.62
CA GLU A 75 4.07 2.12 41.72
C GLU A 75 5.47 2.18 42.31
N THR A 76 5.69 1.55 43.47
CA THR A 76 7.00 1.44 44.12
C THR A 76 8.04 0.75 43.24
N LEU A 77 7.62 -0.29 42.46
CA LEU A 77 8.49 -0.94 41.51
C LEU A 77 8.93 0.04 40.41
N LEU A 78 7.98 0.82 39.83
CA LEU A 78 8.28 1.81 38.80
C LEU A 78 9.15 2.97 39.37
N ASP A 79 8.94 3.40 40.60
CA ASP A 79 9.80 4.37 41.25
C ASP A 79 11.24 3.89 41.33
N ARG A 80 11.45 2.63 41.72
CA ARG A 80 12.77 2.01 41.84
C ARG A 80 13.44 1.76 40.49
N GLU A 81 12.70 1.23 39.53
CA GLU A 81 13.28 0.73 38.27
C GLU A 81 13.27 1.76 37.14
N VAL A 82 12.45 2.80 37.25
CA VAL A 82 12.29 3.83 36.24
C VAL A 82 12.67 5.20 36.80
N HIS A 83 11.92 5.75 37.76
CA HIS A 83 12.07 7.13 38.18
C HIS A 83 13.40 7.41 38.84
N SER A 84 13.88 6.52 39.73
CA SER A 84 15.18 6.69 40.42
C SER A 84 16.41 6.55 39.49
N LYS A 85 16.22 5.96 38.31
CA LYS A 85 17.31 5.72 37.34
C LYS A 85 17.46 6.80 36.28
N ILE A 86 16.55 7.78 36.25
CA ILE A 86 16.68 8.91 35.34
C ILE A 86 17.56 10.01 35.96
N MET A 87 18.51 10.49 35.16
CA MET A 87 19.28 11.66 35.51
C MET A 87 18.45 12.93 35.30
N SER A 88 18.68 13.93 36.18
CA SER A 88 18.08 15.26 36.05
C SER A 88 18.37 15.85 34.66
N THR A 89 17.41 16.60 34.13
CA THR A 89 17.61 17.31 32.86
C THR A 89 18.59 18.46 33.06
N THR A 90 19.68 18.44 32.31
CA THR A 90 20.72 19.48 32.37
C THR A 90 20.33 20.71 31.56
N ASP A 91 20.95 21.86 31.88
CA ASP A 91 20.74 23.09 31.13
C ASP A 91 21.25 22.97 29.67
N ASP A 92 22.33 22.22 29.45
CA ASP A 92 22.84 21.93 28.11
C ASP A 92 21.83 21.16 27.27
N GLU A 93 21.16 20.15 27.83
CA GLU A 93 20.09 19.41 27.13
C GLU A 93 18.91 20.33 26.74
N ILE A 94 18.56 21.26 27.65
CA ILE A 94 17.50 22.25 27.39
C ILE A 94 17.91 23.19 26.26
N GLU A 95 19.16 23.68 26.27
CA GLU A 95 19.64 24.55 25.19
C GLU A 95 19.73 23.85 23.83
N VAL A 96 20.25 22.63 23.81
CA VAL A 96 20.30 21.80 22.55
C VAL A 96 18.90 21.59 22.02
N PHE A 97 17.95 21.19 22.86
CA PHE A 97 16.57 21.01 22.45
C PHE A 97 15.95 22.32 21.93
N TYR A 98 16.15 23.43 22.62
CA TYR A 98 15.66 24.73 22.22
C TYR A 98 16.20 25.15 20.84
N ARG A 99 17.53 25.06 20.62
CA ARG A 99 18.16 25.40 19.34
C ARG A 99 17.56 24.60 18.17
N SER A 100 17.34 23.30 18.36
CA SER A 100 16.79 22.40 17.34
C SER A 100 15.30 22.64 17.06
N ASN A 101 14.57 23.31 17.97
CA ASN A 101 13.12 23.50 17.87
C ASN A 101 12.69 24.98 17.93
N LYS A 102 13.62 25.93 17.85
CA LYS A 102 13.38 27.36 18.06
C LYS A 102 12.25 27.90 17.16
N SER A 103 12.21 27.51 15.88
CA SER A 103 11.19 27.95 14.93
C SER A 103 9.78 27.44 15.27
N ARG A 104 9.68 26.33 15.98
CA ARG A 104 8.39 25.72 16.37
C ARG A 104 7.89 26.22 17.72
N LEU A 105 8.81 26.62 18.61
CA LEU A 105 8.46 27.07 19.97
C LEU A 105 7.87 28.48 19.98
N GLY A 106 8.29 29.35 19.05
CA GLY A 106 7.75 30.71 18.93
C GLY A 106 7.97 31.63 20.12
N MET A 107 8.82 31.23 21.10
CA MET A 107 9.13 31.97 22.33
C MET A 107 10.63 31.91 22.62
N ASP A 108 11.10 32.77 23.52
CA ASP A 108 12.53 32.79 23.93
C ASP A 108 12.85 31.62 24.87
N LEU A 109 14.16 31.33 25.02
CA LEU A 109 14.65 30.23 25.87
C LEU A 109 14.24 30.40 27.32
N LYS A 110 14.21 31.64 27.83
CA LYS A 110 13.87 31.90 29.24
C LYS A 110 12.41 31.50 29.54
N GLN A 111 11.53 31.81 28.62
CA GLN A 111 10.11 31.45 28.72
C GLN A 111 9.87 29.95 28.51
N ALA A 112 10.62 29.31 27.59
CA ALA A 112 10.48 27.90 27.25
C ALA A 112 11.16 26.95 28.24
N ARG A 113 12.10 27.42 29.04
CA ARG A 113 13.04 26.61 29.87
C ARG A 113 12.34 25.54 30.70
N GLU A 114 11.34 25.91 31.49
CA GLU A 114 10.66 24.97 32.39
C GLU A 114 9.80 23.96 31.62
N GLN A 115 9.15 24.41 30.55
CA GLN A 115 8.37 23.51 29.67
C GLN A 115 9.28 22.49 29.01
N ILE A 116 10.44 22.90 28.49
CA ILE A 116 11.44 22.01 27.92
C ILE A 116 11.98 21.03 28.93
N ARG A 117 12.31 21.52 30.17
CA ARG A 117 12.80 20.66 31.24
C ARG A 117 11.81 19.55 31.55
N GLU A 118 10.55 19.90 31.74
CA GLU A 118 9.50 18.91 32.04
C GLU A 118 9.27 17.98 30.87
N PHE A 119 9.22 18.47 29.64
CA PHE A 119 9.11 17.63 28.45
C PHE A 119 10.26 16.62 28.36
N LEU A 120 11.49 17.04 28.54
CA LEU A 120 12.66 16.15 28.50
C LEU A 120 12.64 15.16 29.68
N ARG A 121 12.19 15.57 30.86
CA ARG A 121 12.01 14.69 32.01
C ARG A 121 11.01 13.58 31.72
N VAL A 122 9.84 13.92 31.18
CA VAL A 122 8.80 12.95 30.77
C VAL A 122 9.34 12.00 29.73
N LYS A 123 10.07 12.51 28.74
CA LYS A 123 10.73 11.70 27.70
C LYS A 123 11.73 10.70 28.27
N LYS A 124 12.54 11.12 29.24
CA LYS A 124 13.49 10.23 29.95
C LYS A 124 12.76 9.12 30.71
N ILE A 125 11.66 9.45 31.39
CA ILE A 125 10.80 8.46 32.08
C ILE A 125 10.24 7.45 31.10
N GLU A 126 9.65 7.90 30.00
CA GLU A 126 9.11 7.03 28.97
C GLU A 126 10.17 6.08 28.39
N THR A 127 11.34 6.63 28.05
CA THR A 127 12.46 5.84 27.51
C THR A 127 12.93 4.79 28.55
N GLN A 128 13.12 5.17 29.81
CA GLN A 128 13.53 4.23 30.83
C GLN A 128 12.47 3.15 31.10
N LYS A 129 11.18 3.52 31.06
CA LYS A 129 10.08 2.57 31.19
C LYS A 129 10.06 1.57 30.03
N ILE A 130 10.28 2.03 28.79
CA ILE A 130 10.39 1.16 27.62
C ILE A 130 11.55 0.18 27.78
N LEU A 131 12.73 0.65 28.21
CA LEU A 131 13.89 -0.21 28.46
C LEU A 131 13.60 -1.25 29.55
N TYR A 132 12.98 -0.84 30.64
CA TYR A 132 12.59 -1.77 31.70
C TYR A 132 11.59 -2.82 31.23
N LEU A 133 10.53 -2.40 30.54
CA LEU A 133 9.55 -3.34 29.95
C LEU A 133 10.21 -4.28 28.94
N LYS A 134 11.14 -3.80 28.13
CA LYS A 134 11.92 -4.65 27.20
C LYS A 134 12.70 -5.73 27.96
N SER A 135 13.30 -5.39 29.09
CA SER A 135 14.01 -6.36 29.93
C SER A 135 13.06 -7.41 30.55
N LEU A 136 11.86 -7.00 31.01
CA LEU A 136 10.85 -7.94 31.52
C LEU A 136 10.34 -8.88 30.42
N ARG A 137 10.17 -8.37 29.21
CA ARG A 137 9.75 -9.17 28.05
C ARG A 137 10.80 -10.20 27.66
N SER A 138 12.09 -9.83 27.61
CA SER A 138 13.17 -10.76 27.26
C SER A 138 13.32 -11.91 28.25
N ASN A 139 12.90 -11.70 29.50
CA ASN A 139 12.91 -12.69 30.58
C ASN A 139 11.58 -13.42 30.77
N SER A 140 10.66 -13.32 29.79
CA SER A 140 9.32 -13.91 29.87
C SER A 140 8.97 -14.63 28.60
N ARG A 141 8.30 -15.79 28.70
CA ARG A 141 7.67 -16.42 27.55
C ARG A 141 6.32 -15.74 27.29
N ILE A 142 6.21 -15.07 26.16
CA ILE A 142 4.99 -14.38 25.73
C ILE A 142 4.54 -15.01 24.42
N GLU A 143 3.34 -15.56 24.41
CA GLU A 143 2.69 -16.09 23.22
C GLU A 143 1.42 -15.28 22.99
N THR A 144 1.25 -14.79 21.76
CA THR A 144 0.08 -14.00 21.38
C THR A 144 -0.73 -14.77 20.33
N TYR A 145 -2.04 -14.77 20.48
CA TYR A 145 -2.98 -15.51 19.63
C TYR A 145 -3.92 -14.58 18.85
N LEU A 146 -3.66 -13.26 18.90
CA LEU A 146 -4.41 -12.29 18.10
C LEU A 146 -4.09 -12.49 16.63
N LYS A 147 -5.10 -12.86 15.84
CA LYS A 147 -4.96 -13.12 14.41
C LYS A 147 -5.20 -11.83 13.64
N ALA A 148 -4.32 -11.55 12.68
CA ALA A 148 -4.56 -10.49 11.71
C ALA A 148 -5.80 -10.79 10.87
N PRO A 149 -6.60 -9.80 10.49
CA PRO A 149 -7.68 -10.00 9.55
C PRO A 149 -7.15 -10.46 8.18
N PRO A 150 -7.97 -11.17 7.38
CA PRO A 150 -7.58 -11.50 6.02
C PRO A 150 -7.34 -10.21 5.22
N LEU A 151 -6.27 -10.19 4.44
CA LEU A 151 -5.96 -9.08 3.55
C LEU A 151 -7.02 -8.98 2.45
N PHE A 152 -7.57 -7.79 2.26
CA PHE A 152 -8.42 -7.54 1.12
C PHE A 152 -7.64 -7.64 -0.18
N ARG A 153 -8.21 -8.36 -1.15
CA ARG A 153 -7.66 -8.47 -2.51
C ARG A 153 -8.75 -8.12 -3.51
N ALA A 154 -8.53 -7.05 -4.25
CA ALA A 154 -9.42 -6.68 -5.34
C ALA A 154 -9.29 -7.67 -6.50
N GLU A 155 -10.41 -8.04 -7.10
CA GLU A 155 -10.43 -8.76 -8.37
C GLU A 155 -10.24 -7.76 -9.51
N VAL A 156 -9.04 -7.69 -10.06
CA VAL A 156 -8.72 -6.75 -11.15
C VAL A 156 -8.76 -7.49 -12.49
N PRO A 157 -9.66 -7.11 -13.41
CA PRO A 157 -9.74 -7.75 -14.72
C PRO A 157 -8.49 -7.46 -15.56
N THR A 158 -7.81 -8.52 -16.04
CA THR A 158 -6.57 -8.40 -16.84
C THR A 158 -6.69 -8.94 -18.26
N SER A 159 -7.83 -9.54 -18.61
CA SER A 159 -8.05 -10.14 -19.92
C SER A 159 -7.92 -9.12 -21.07
N GLY A 160 -7.10 -9.42 -22.07
CA GLY A 160 -6.85 -8.55 -23.23
C GLY A 160 -6.03 -7.30 -22.96
N ALA A 161 -5.58 -7.10 -21.72
CA ALA A 161 -4.69 -5.99 -21.37
C ALA A 161 -3.24 -6.27 -21.80
N PRO A 162 -2.46 -5.26 -22.27
CA PRO A 162 -1.05 -5.42 -22.55
C PRO A 162 -0.30 -5.89 -21.32
N SER A 163 0.53 -6.92 -21.48
CA SER A 163 1.29 -7.47 -20.37
C SER A 163 2.75 -7.74 -20.76
N LYS A 164 3.64 -7.76 -19.78
CA LYS A 164 5.06 -8.04 -19.90
C LYS A 164 5.48 -8.97 -18.76
N GLY A 165 6.34 -9.92 -19.04
CA GLY A 165 6.71 -10.99 -18.11
C GLY A 165 5.97 -12.29 -18.40
N SER A 166 6.18 -13.31 -17.55
CA SER A 166 5.56 -14.63 -17.72
C SER A 166 4.06 -14.59 -17.42
N GLU A 167 3.26 -15.22 -18.27
CA GLU A 167 1.83 -15.41 -18.02
C GLU A 167 1.55 -16.26 -16.77
N TYR A 168 2.49 -17.14 -16.43
CA TYR A 168 2.43 -18.04 -15.26
C TYR A 168 3.17 -17.49 -14.04
N ALA A 169 3.52 -16.20 -14.05
CA ALA A 169 4.20 -15.58 -12.92
C ALA A 169 3.32 -15.65 -11.65
N PRO A 170 3.90 -16.03 -10.49
CA PRO A 170 3.15 -16.11 -9.24
C PRO A 170 2.65 -14.76 -8.73
N VAL A 171 3.27 -13.67 -9.18
CA VAL A 171 2.87 -12.31 -8.81
C VAL A 171 2.47 -11.52 -10.05
N THR A 172 1.22 -11.04 -10.08
CA THR A 172 0.74 -10.12 -11.10
C THR A 172 0.65 -8.70 -10.54
N ILE A 173 1.29 -7.76 -11.24
CA ILE A 173 1.23 -6.34 -10.94
C ILE A 173 0.37 -5.67 -12.02
N VAL A 174 -0.80 -5.15 -11.65
CA VAL A 174 -1.64 -4.36 -12.55
C VAL A 174 -1.39 -2.90 -12.29
N LYS A 175 -1.06 -2.13 -13.33
CA LYS A 175 -0.81 -0.68 -13.27
C LYS A 175 -1.97 0.06 -13.93
N PHE A 176 -2.67 0.92 -13.18
CA PHE A 176 -3.58 1.92 -13.73
C PHE A 176 -2.84 3.23 -13.90
N GLU A 177 -2.69 3.67 -15.13
CA GLU A 177 -1.80 4.78 -15.48
C GLU A 177 -2.45 5.78 -16.43
N ASP A 178 -1.88 7.00 -16.42
CA ASP A 178 -2.21 8.12 -17.30
C ASP A 178 -0.90 8.68 -17.88
N TYR A 179 -0.82 8.76 -19.21
CA TYR A 179 0.41 9.18 -19.89
C TYR A 179 0.77 10.66 -19.70
N GLN A 180 -0.18 11.51 -19.30
CA GLN A 180 0.12 12.90 -18.93
C GLN A 180 0.47 13.07 -17.45
N CYS A 181 0.19 12.08 -16.60
CA CYS A 181 0.46 12.15 -15.17
C CYS A 181 1.98 12.13 -14.88
N PRO A 182 2.53 13.17 -14.23
CA PRO A 182 3.96 13.23 -13.92
C PRO A 182 4.40 12.11 -12.96
N PHE A 183 3.55 11.74 -12.01
CA PHE A 183 3.81 10.66 -11.06
C PHE A 183 3.83 9.28 -11.73
N CYS A 184 3.01 9.06 -12.78
CA CYS A 184 3.08 7.85 -13.59
C CYS A 184 4.41 7.74 -14.34
N ARG A 185 4.95 8.86 -14.83
CA ARG A 185 6.27 8.90 -15.47
C ARG A 185 7.40 8.62 -14.48
N GLU A 186 7.32 9.20 -13.28
CA GLU A 186 8.33 9.07 -12.24
C GLU A 186 8.58 7.62 -11.83
N VAL A 187 7.55 6.79 -11.80
CA VAL A 187 7.64 5.39 -11.35
C VAL A 187 8.12 4.41 -12.42
N GLN A 188 8.24 4.80 -13.70
CA GLN A 188 8.63 3.85 -14.78
C GLN A 188 9.97 3.15 -14.54
N PRO A 189 11.02 3.81 -14.04
CA PRO A 189 12.30 3.16 -13.74
C PRO A 189 12.16 2.04 -12.70
N ILE A 190 11.25 2.19 -11.73
CA ILE A 190 10.99 1.18 -10.69
C ILE A 190 10.52 -0.13 -11.33
N PHE A 191 9.61 -0.08 -12.31
CA PHE A 191 9.12 -1.29 -12.97
C PHE A 191 10.16 -1.96 -13.85
N THR A 192 11.07 -1.19 -14.44
CA THR A 192 12.22 -1.74 -15.15
C THR A 192 13.12 -2.53 -14.20
N GLU A 193 13.39 -1.97 -13.02
CA GLU A 193 14.18 -2.64 -11.99
C GLU A 193 13.46 -3.89 -11.42
N LEU A 194 12.18 -3.79 -11.11
CA LEU A 194 11.39 -4.92 -10.62
C LEU A 194 11.37 -6.09 -11.62
N LEU A 195 11.16 -5.81 -12.91
CA LEU A 195 11.20 -6.84 -13.96
C LEU A 195 12.57 -7.50 -14.05
N SER A 196 13.66 -6.74 -13.89
CA SER A 196 15.03 -7.28 -13.86
C SER A 196 15.27 -8.13 -12.61
N ARG A 197 14.88 -7.63 -11.43
CA ARG A 197 15.11 -8.25 -10.14
C ARG A 197 14.33 -9.55 -9.95
N TYR A 198 13.06 -9.56 -10.34
CA TYR A 198 12.17 -10.70 -10.13
C TYR A 198 12.00 -11.61 -11.34
N ASN A 199 12.47 -11.18 -12.52
CA ASN A 199 12.48 -11.96 -13.76
C ASN A 199 11.12 -12.67 -14.02
N HIS A 200 11.11 -14.02 -14.10
CA HIS A 200 9.90 -14.81 -14.37
C HIS A 200 8.88 -14.84 -13.23
N LYS A 201 9.20 -14.27 -12.08
CA LYS A 201 8.33 -14.30 -10.88
C LYS A 201 7.24 -13.23 -10.90
N ILE A 202 7.36 -12.22 -11.77
CA ILE A 202 6.36 -11.15 -11.88
C ILE A 202 5.83 -11.02 -13.32
N ARG A 203 4.55 -10.69 -13.41
CA ARG A 203 3.86 -10.27 -14.64
C ARG A 203 3.36 -8.85 -14.44
N LEU A 204 3.69 -7.95 -15.35
CA LEU A 204 3.23 -6.57 -15.38
C LEU A 204 2.08 -6.45 -16.37
N VAL A 205 0.96 -5.87 -15.96
CA VAL A 205 -0.24 -5.64 -16.78
C VAL A 205 -0.56 -4.15 -16.77
N HIS A 206 -0.81 -3.57 -17.94
CA HIS A 206 -1.18 -2.16 -18.07
C HIS A 206 -2.68 -1.99 -18.24
N LYS A 207 -3.25 -1.02 -17.50
CA LYS A 207 -4.63 -0.55 -17.61
C LYS A 207 -4.64 0.95 -17.78
N ASP A 208 -5.48 1.45 -18.69
CA ASP A 208 -5.60 2.87 -18.95
C ASP A 208 -6.56 3.54 -17.95
N LEU A 209 -6.09 4.60 -17.28
CA LEU A 209 -6.95 5.44 -16.42
C LEU A 209 -6.68 6.93 -16.70
N PRO A 210 -7.02 7.44 -17.91
CA PRO A 210 -6.84 8.84 -18.26
C PRO A 210 -7.74 9.74 -17.40
N LEU A 211 -7.14 10.70 -16.71
CA LEU A 211 -7.82 11.69 -15.86
C LEU A 211 -8.22 12.90 -16.70
N GLU A 212 -9.16 12.71 -17.63
CA GLU A 212 -9.50 13.66 -18.69
C GLU A 212 -9.84 15.08 -18.21
N ALA A 213 -10.36 15.23 -16.99
CA ALA A 213 -10.69 16.53 -16.42
C ALA A 213 -9.46 17.44 -16.24
N ILE A 214 -8.27 16.86 -16.04
CA ILE A 214 -7.00 17.58 -15.81
C ILE A 214 -5.94 17.25 -16.86
N HIS A 215 -6.12 16.16 -17.61
CA HIS A 215 -5.19 15.64 -18.60
C HIS A 215 -5.89 15.41 -19.96
N PRO A 216 -6.13 16.46 -20.76
CA PRO A 216 -6.97 16.37 -21.98
C PRO A 216 -6.39 15.49 -23.08
N LEU A 217 -5.07 15.25 -23.11
CA LEU A 217 -4.40 14.39 -24.09
C LEU A 217 -4.24 12.95 -23.58
N ALA A 218 -4.58 12.62 -22.34
CA ALA A 218 -4.34 11.31 -21.77
C ALA A 218 -5.12 10.21 -22.49
N ARG A 219 -6.42 10.42 -22.77
CA ARG A 219 -7.21 9.42 -23.50
C ARG A 219 -6.74 9.21 -24.93
N PRO A 220 -6.56 10.22 -25.79
CA PRO A 220 -6.00 10.02 -27.12
C PRO A 220 -4.67 9.27 -27.08
N THR A 221 -3.80 9.58 -26.11
CA THR A 221 -2.51 8.91 -25.94
C THR A 221 -2.67 7.43 -25.58
N ALA A 222 -3.61 7.09 -24.69
CA ALA A 222 -3.94 5.72 -24.36
C ALA A 222 -4.47 4.95 -25.58
N GLU A 223 -5.40 5.54 -26.36
CA GLU A 223 -5.91 4.95 -27.60
C GLU A 223 -4.78 4.71 -28.61
N ALA A 224 -3.82 5.64 -28.75
CA ALA A 224 -2.64 5.49 -29.59
C ALA A 224 -1.73 4.33 -29.16
N ALA A 225 -1.48 4.19 -27.85
CA ALA A 225 -0.72 3.07 -27.31
C ALA A 225 -1.38 1.71 -27.64
N ARG A 226 -2.71 1.66 -27.56
CA ARG A 226 -3.46 0.45 -27.97
C ARG A 226 -3.35 0.19 -29.48
N CYS A 227 -3.28 1.21 -30.31
CA CYS A 227 -3.01 1.03 -31.76
C CYS A 227 -1.62 0.49 -32.01
N ALA A 228 -0.62 0.88 -31.24
CA ALA A 228 0.73 0.30 -31.32
C ALA A 228 0.74 -1.17 -30.86
N ASN A 229 -0.15 -1.55 -29.92
CA ASN A 229 -0.29 -2.93 -29.46
C ASN A 229 -0.71 -3.89 -30.58
N GLU A 230 -1.55 -3.48 -31.53
CA GLU A 230 -1.92 -4.29 -32.70
C GLU A 230 -0.72 -4.76 -33.52
N GLN A 231 0.35 -3.98 -33.47
CA GLN A 231 1.58 -4.25 -34.21
C GLN A 231 2.67 -4.86 -33.29
N GLY A 232 2.29 -5.34 -32.10
CA GLY A 232 3.21 -5.97 -31.13
C GLY A 232 4.19 -5.01 -30.47
N LYS A 233 3.95 -3.68 -30.57
CA LYS A 233 4.89 -2.66 -30.09
C LYS A 233 4.35 -1.83 -28.91
N PHE A 234 3.41 -2.38 -28.12
CA PHE A 234 2.84 -1.66 -26.98
C PHE A 234 3.90 -1.09 -26.05
N TRP A 235 4.76 -1.94 -25.51
CA TRP A 235 5.72 -1.50 -24.47
C TRP A 235 6.76 -0.52 -24.99
N THR A 236 7.24 -0.73 -26.21
CA THR A 236 8.18 0.21 -26.84
C THR A 236 7.54 1.59 -27.06
N TYR A 237 6.26 1.59 -27.44
CA TYR A 237 5.50 2.82 -27.65
C TYR A 237 5.14 3.49 -26.31
N HIS A 238 4.72 2.71 -25.32
CA HIS A 238 4.47 3.13 -23.95
C HIS A 238 5.69 3.84 -23.34
N ASP A 239 6.88 3.23 -23.45
CA ASP A 239 8.11 3.81 -22.93
C ASP A 239 8.47 5.11 -23.64
N LYS A 240 8.27 5.17 -24.96
CA LYS A 240 8.46 6.39 -25.77
C LYS A 240 7.52 7.52 -25.33
N LEU A 241 6.25 7.22 -25.04
CA LEU A 241 5.27 8.21 -24.58
C LEU A 241 5.72 8.87 -23.27
N TYR A 242 6.10 8.07 -22.27
CA TYR A 242 6.58 8.61 -20.99
C TYR A 242 7.91 9.37 -21.13
N ALA A 243 8.82 8.89 -21.97
CA ALA A 243 10.07 9.59 -22.23
C ALA A 243 9.88 10.93 -22.94
N SER A 244 8.80 11.07 -23.74
CA SER A 244 8.54 12.24 -24.55
C SER A 244 7.56 13.24 -23.92
N ALA A 245 6.85 12.86 -22.82
CA ALA A 245 5.90 13.72 -22.15
C ALA A 245 6.57 15.06 -21.72
N PRO A 246 5.91 16.21 -21.90
CA PRO A 246 4.49 16.40 -22.20
C PRO A 246 4.14 16.49 -23.71
N LYS A 247 5.03 16.17 -24.65
CA LYS A 247 4.77 16.22 -26.09
C LYS A 247 3.92 15.03 -26.51
N LEU A 248 2.61 15.17 -26.48
CA LEU A 248 1.62 14.11 -26.72
C LEU A 248 0.48 14.59 -27.64
N SER A 249 0.74 15.56 -28.52
CA SER A 249 -0.23 15.97 -29.54
C SER A 249 -0.47 14.84 -30.54
N ALA A 250 -1.56 14.90 -31.29
CA ALA A 250 -1.87 13.88 -32.32
C ALA A 250 -0.73 13.74 -33.35
N GLU A 251 -0.03 14.84 -33.67
CA GLU A 251 1.12 14.84 -34.55
C GLU A 251 2.33 14.13 -33.89
N ASP A 252 2.61 14.43 -32.62
CA ASP A 252 3.68 13.77 -31.86
C ASP A 252 3.44 12.24 -31.83
N LEU A 253 2.20 11.80 -31.53
CA LEU A 253 1.84 10.39 -31.46
C LEU A 253 2.10 9.64 -32.79
N LYS A 254 1.80 10.26 -33.93
CA LYS A 254 2.10 9.71 -35.26
C LYS A 254 3.59 9.67 -35.54
N ASN A 255 4.32 10.71 -35.15
CA ASN A 255 5.77 10.76 -35.33
C ASN A 255 6.46 9.66 -34.50
N TYR A 256 6.01 9.40 -33.26
CA TYR A 256 6.53 8.28 -32.45
C TYR A 256 6.24 6.92 -33.08
N ALA A 257 5.05 6.72 -33.67
CA ALA A 257 4.74 5.50 -34.39
C ALA A 257 5.72 5.29 -35.56
N LYS A 258 6.02 6.35 -36.33
CA LYS A 258 7.00 6.31 -37.43
C LYS A 258 8.42 6.03 -36.94
N GLU A 259 8.88 6.74 -35.89
CA GLU A 259 10.22 6.56 -35.29
C GLU A 259 10.45 5.13 -34.80
N LEU A 260 9.41 4.51 -34.26
CA LEU A 260 9.46 3.14 -33.75
C LEU A 260 9.25 2.09 -34.85
N GLY A 261 9.12 2.49 -36.12
CA GLY A 261 8.96 1.59 -37.25
C GLY A 261 7.63 0.84 -37.26
N LEU A 262 6.54 1.48 -36.78
CA LEU A 262 5.20 0.98 -37.01
C LEU A 262 4.74 1.25 -38.44
N ASN A 263 3.83 0.43 -38.95
CA ASN A 263 3.12 0.77 -40.17
C ASN A 263 2.21 1.98 -39.92
N VAL A 264 2.63 3.14 -40.38
CA VAL A 264 1.95 4.43 -40.14
C VAL A 264 0.52 4.42 -40.68
N GLY A 265 0.29 3.80 -41.85
CA GLY A 265 -1.06 3.73 -42.44
C GLY A 265 -2.03 2.88 -41.59
N LEU A 266 -1.57 1.79 -40.99
CA LEU A 266 -2.37 0.98 -40.07
C LEU A 266 -2.61 1.76 -38.76
N PHE A 267 -1.58 2.38 -38.23
CA PHE A 267 -1.66 3.17 -37.02
C PHE A 267 -2.65 4.34 -37.17
N ASP A 268 -2.52 5.13 -38.25
CA ASP A 268 -3.40 6.26 -38.52
C ASP A 268 -4.87 5.86 -38.67
N ARG A 269 -5.15 4.76 -39.40
CA ARG A 269 -6.54 4.24 -39.48
C ARG A 269 -7.09 3.83 -38.13
N CYS A 270 -6.30 3.10 -37.34
CA CYS A 270 -6.69 2.69 -36.01
C CYS A 270 -6.99 3.90 -35.10
N PHE A 271 -6.09 4.87 -35.10
CA PHE A 271 -6.19 6.06 -34.25
C PHE A 271 -7.33 7.00 -34.70
N ALA A 272 -7.46 7.27 -35.99
CA ALA A 272 -8.50 8.15 -36.52
C ALA A 272 -9.92 7.60 -36.33
N THR A 273 -10.09 6.28 -36.36
CA THR A 273 -11.41 5.63 -36.12
C THR A 273 -11.75 5.49 -34.64
N GLY A 274 -10.81 5.79 -33.73
CA GLY A 274 -11.00 5.55 -32.29
C GLY A 274 -11.26 4.08 -31.96
N LYS A 275 -10.61 3.15 -32.69
CA LYS A 275 -10.83 1.70 -32.58
C LYS A 275 -10.78 1.18 -31.14
N TYR A 276 -9.88 1.73 -30.32
CA TYR A 276 -9.67 1.29 -28.94
C TYR A 276 -10.39 2.14 -27.87
N ARG A 277 -11.22 3.10 -28.29
CA ARG A 277 -11.99 3.93 -27.36
C ARG A 277 -12.84 3.13 -26.37
N ALA A 278 -13.48 2.08 -26.84
CA ALA A 278 -14.32 1.22 -26.01
C ALA A 278 -13.49 0.45 -24.95
N ILE A 279 -12.27 0.03 -25.30
CA ILE A 279 -11.36 -0.68 -24.38
C ILE A 279 -10.82 0.30 -23.32
N VAL A 280 -10.39 1.49 -23.72
CA VAL A 280 -9.96 2.52 -22.76
C VAL A 280 -11.11 2.90 -21.82
N LYS A 281 -12.34 3.08 -22.34
CA LYS A 281 -13.52 3.29 -21.50
C LYS A 281 -13.78 2.15 -20.52
N LYS A 282 -13.58 0.91 -20.97
CA LYS A 282 -13.71 -0.25 -20.07
C LYS A 282 -12.68 -0.21 -18.96
N ASP A 283 -11.43 0.11 -19.26
CA ASP A 283 -10.37 0.23 -18.27
C ASP A 283 -10.69 1.33 -17.23
N ILE A 284 -11.22 2.48 -17.69
CA ILE A 284 -11.71 3.55 -16.80
C ILE A 284 -12.84 3.01 -15.90
N SER A 285 -13.82 2.30 -16.48
CA SER A 285 -14.94 1.71 -15.72
C SER A 285 -14.44 0.72 -14.67
N ASP A 286 -13.48 -0.14 -15.03
CA ASP A 286 -12.86 -1.08 -14.10
C ASP A 286 -12.19 -0.32 -12.94
N GLY A 287 -11.45 0.77 -13.24
CA GLY A 287 -10.84 1.63 -12.23
C GLY A 287 -11.87 2.29 -11.29
N VAL A 288 -12.96 2.82 -11.85
CA VAL A 288 -14.06 3.42 -11.08
C VAL A 288 -14.72 2.39 -10.16
N GLN A 289 -14.98 1.17 -10.65
CA GLN A 289 -15.56 0.08 -9.84
C GLN A 289 -14.63 -0.36 -8.71
N LEU A 290 -13.31 -0.26 -8.90
CA LEU A 290 -12.30 -0.49 -7.87
C LEU A 290 -12.15 0.71 -6.89
N GLY A 291 -12.89 1.80 -7.11
CA GLY A 291 -12.83 3.01 -6.28
C GLY A 291 -11.59 3.85 -6.50
N LEU A 292 -10.94 3.74 -7.66
CA LEU A 292 -9.73 4.52 -7.96
C LEU A 292 -10.07 5.99 -8.21
N THR A 293 -9.33 6.87 -7.58
CA THR A 293 -9.50 8.33 -7.67
C THR A 293 -8.31 9.05 -8.30
N GLY A 294 -7.24 8.32 -8.63
CA GLY A 294 -6.02 8.91 -9.16
C GLY A 294 -5.03 7.90 -9.74
N THR A 295 -4.01 8.42 -10.36
CA THR A 295 -2.90 7.67 -10.98
C THR A 295 -1.55 8.15 -10.49
N PRO A 296 -0.53 7.26 -10.43
CA PRO A 296 -0.65 5.83 -10.68
C PRO A 296 -1.34 5.09 -9.53
N THR A 297 -2.05 3.99 -9.84
CA THR A 297 -2.50 3.04 -8.82
C THR A 297 -2.14 1.63 -9.28
N PHE A 298 -1.67 0.81 -8.35
CA PHE A 298 -1.16 -0.53 -8.63
C PHE A 298 -1.89 -1.56 -7.80
N PHE A 299 -1.98 -2.79 -8.34
CA PHE A 299 -2.47 -3.95 -7.59
C PHE A 299 -1.45 -5.09 -7.73
N ILE A 300 -0.90 -5.52 -6.61
CA ILE A 300 -0.01 -6.69 -6.53
C ILE A 300 -0.83 -7.86 -6.00
N ASN A 301 -1.17 -8.81 -6.87
CA ASN A 301 -2.09 -9.90 -6.56
C ASN A 301 -3.38 -9.40 -5.87
N GLY A 302 -3.93 -8.28 -6.35
CA GLY A 302 -5.13 -7.64 -5.80
C GLY A 302 -4.91 -6.73 -4.59
N ARG A 303 -3.71 -6.63 -4.04
CA ARG A 303 -3.37 -5.68 -2.96
C ARG A 303 -3.02 -4.32 -3.55
N GLU A 304 -3.73 -3.29 -3.12
CA GLU A 304 -3.58 -1.94 -3.68
C GLU A 304 -2.35 -1.20 -3.14
N ILE A 305 -1.67 -0.49 -4.05
CA ILE A 305 -0.69 0.56 -3.77
C ILE A 305 -1.13 1.81 -4.51
N SER A 306 -1.41 2.90 -3.80
CA SER A 306 -1.85 4.16 -4.38
C SER A 306 -0.70 5.17 -4.47
N GLY A 307 -0.63 5.88 -5.60
CA GLY A 307 0.36 6.92 -5.87
C GLY A 307 1.76 6.42 -6.18
N ALA A 308 2.66 7.36 -6.45
CA ALA A 308 4.07 7.07 -6.64
C ALA A 308 4.71 6.69 -5.29
N GLN A 309 5.12 5.43 -5.16
CA GLN A 309 5.74 4.89 -3.96
C GLN A 309 7.19 4.49 -4.24
N PRO A 310 8.08 4.49 -3.23
CA PRO A 310 9.45 4.02 -3.37
C PRO A 310 9.52 2.54 -3.79
N LEU A 311 10.64 2.16 -4.42
CA LEU A 311 10.91 0.77 -4.84
C LEU A 311 10.72 -0.25 -3.71
N GLU A 312 11.15 0.09 -2.50
CA GLU A 312 11.09 -0.77 -1.32
C GLU A 312 9.66 -1.18 -0.96
N THR A 313 8.67 -0.33 -1.20
CA THR A 313 7.25 -0.63 -0.98
C THR A 313 6.80 -1.79 -1.87
N PHE A 314 7.18 -1.73 -3.16
CA PHE A 314 6.87 -2.79 -4.12
C PHE A 314 7.64 -4.07 -3.81
N VAL A 315 8.93 -3.96 -3.50
CA VAL A 315 9.78 -5.09 -3.13
C VAL A 315 9.22 -5.84 -1.93
N THR A 316 8.88 -5.12 -0.86
CA THR A 316 8.31 -5.72 0.36
C THR A 316 7.04 -6.50 0.03
N MET A 317 6.11 -5.89 -0.72
CA MET A 317 4.84 -6.54 -1.04
C MET A 317 5.02 -7.74 -1.99
N ILE A 318 5.93 -7.65 -2.96
CA ILE A 318 6.25 -8.77 -3.87
C ILE A 318 6.88 -9.93 -3.09
N ASP A 319 7.81 -9.66 -2.17
CA ASP A 319 8.46 -10.67 -1.34
C ASP A 319 7.46 -11.36 -0.42
N GLU A 320 6.51 -10.63 0.17
CA GLU A 320 5.39 -11.19 0.92
C GLU A 320 4.54 -12.14 0.05
N GLU A 321 4.17 -11.71 -1.16
CA GLU A 321 3.38 -12.53 -2.09
C GLU A 321 4.14 -13.79 -2.57
N LEU A 322 5.46 -13.72 -2.64
CA LEU A 322 6.31 -14.86 -2.96
C LEU A 322 6.59 -15.78 -1.75
N GLY A 323 6.10 -15.42 -0.54
CA GLY A 323 6.41 -16.13 0.69
C GLY A 323 7.87 -16.00 1.11
N GLN A 324 8.56 -14.92 0.68
CA GLN A 324 9.98 -14.67 0.95
C GLN A 324 10.18 -13.61 2.05
N ALA A 325 9.12 -13.00 2.55
CA ALA A 325 9.20 -12.06 3.67
C ALA A 325 9.59 -12.82 4.96
N LYS A 326 10.62 -12.31 5.64
CA LYS A 326 11.11 -12.84 6.91
C LYS A 326 10.36 -12.28 8.10
#